data_5b97e646e8c44fbe5fcb63c279fd9f10
#
_entry.id   5b97e646e8c44fbe5fcb63c279fd9f10
#
_cell.length_a   1.000
_cell.length_b   1.000
_cell.length_c   1.000
_cell.angle_alpha   90.00
_cell.angle_beta   90.00
_cell.angle_gamma   90.00
#
_symmetry.space_group_name_H-M   'P 1'
#
loop_
_entity.id
_entity.type
_entity.pdbx_description
1 polymer ?
#
loop_
_entity_poly.entity_id
_entity_poly.type
_entity_poly.pdbx_seq_one_letter_code
_entity_poly.pdbx_strand_id
1 'polypeptide(L)'
;IRDRACYNPQKAENVCQRLMKETGNPNLEVLAIDLSSMHSVASFTDRILERKLSISLLMNNAGTMETGFSITNDGFERTVSVNYVGPYLLTRKLVPTMASGARIVNMVSCTYAIGRLDFPDFFHRGKTGNFWRIPVYSNTKLALLLFTFELSEQLREKGITVNAADPGIVSTDIITMHK
;
A
#
# COMPACT_ATOMS: atom_id res chain seq x y z
N ILE A 1 0.07 -19.77 -5.35
CA ILE A 1 -1.11 -18.89 -5.25
C ILE A 1 -0.59 -17.46 -5.30
N ARG A 2 -1.20 -16.61 -6.14
CA ARG A 2 -0.91 -15.17 -6.20
C ARG A 2 -2.18 -14.42 -5.84
N ASP A 3 -2.28 -14.01 -4.59
CA ASP A 3 -3.41 -13.23 -4.12
C ASP A 3 -3.30 -11.79 -4.58
N ARG A 4 -4.38 -11.24 -5.15
CA ARG A 4 -4.51 -9.83 -5.50
C ARG A 4 -5.46 -9.16 -4.54
N ALA A 5 -4.88 -8.39 -3.63
CA ALA A 5 -5.63 -7.54 -2.73
C ALA A 5 -6.05 -6.24 -3.44
N CYS A 6 -7.33 -5.89 -3.44
CA CYS A 6 -7.82 -4.72 -4.16
C CYS A 6 -9.07 -4.09 -3.52
N TYR A 7 -9.22 -2.79 -3.78
CA TYR A 7 -10.38 -2.01 -3.34
C TYR A 7 -11.66 -2.34 -4.15
N ASN A 8 -11.52 -2.60 -5.46
CA ASN A 8 -12.64 -2.95 -6.35
C ASN A 8 -12.51 -4.40 -6.83
N PRO A 9 -13.16 -5.38 -6.16
CA PRO A 9 -13.08 -6.79 -6.51
C PRO A 9 -13.54 -7.09 -7.94
N GLN A 10 -14.59 -6.43 -8.43
CA GLN A 10 -15.12 -6.68 -9.78
C GLN A 10 -14.11 -6.32 -10.87
N LYS A 11 -13.46 -5.15 -10.75
CA LYS A 11 -12.39 -4.74 -11.69
C LYS A 11 -11.21 -5.71 -11.61
N ALA A 12 -10.85 -6.15 -10.41
CA ALA A 12 -9.73 -7.06 -10.19
C ALA A 12 -10.02 -8.47 -10.74
N GLU A 13 -11.24 -8.97 -10.61
CA GLU A 13 -11.65 -10.28 -11.15
C GLU A 13 -11.48 -10.32 -12.68
N ASN A 14 -11.96 -9.31 -13.40
CA ASN A 14 -11.79 -9.20 -14.85
C ASN A 14 -10.30 -9.21 -15.25
N VAL A 15 -9.44 -8.51 -14.46
CA VAL A 15 -7.99 -8.52 -14.69
C VAL A 15 -7.38 -9.89 -14.40
N CYS A 16 -7.80 -10.57 -13.32
CA CYS A 16 -7.33 -11.91 -13.00
C CYS A 16 -7.69 -12.93 -14.09
N GLN A 17 -8.94 -12.94 -14.58
CA GLN A 17 -9.37 -13.82 -15.67
C GLN A 17 -8.54 -13.60 -16.94
N ARG A 18 -8.27 -12.33 -17.32
CA ARG A 18 -7.40 -12.02 -18.44
C ARG A 18 -5.99 -12.56 -18.23
N LEU A 19 -5.40 -12.34 -17.05
CA LEU A 19 -4.05 -12.80 -16.73
C LEU A 19 -3.96 -14.34 -16.68
N MET A 20 -4.95 -15.03 -16.14
CA MET A 20 -5.02 -16.50 -16.18
C MET A 20 -4.97 -16.99 -17.62
N LYS A 21 -5.74 -16.36 -18.52
CA LYS A 21 -5.78 -16.71 -19.94
C LYS A 21 -4.44 -16.42 -20.66
N GLU A 22 -3.84 -15.25 -20.38
CA GLU A 22 -2.59 -14.81 -21.04
C GLU A 22 -1.36 -15.60 -20.56
N THR A 23 -1.32 -15.97 -19.28
CA THR A 23 -0.15 -16.61 -18.65
C THR A 23 -0.27 -18.10 -18.45
N GLY A 24 -1.47 -18.66 -18.64
CA GLY A 24 -1.76 -20.06 -18.32
C GLY A 24 -1.71 -20.38 -16.81
N ASN A 25 -1.59 -19.37 -15.93
CA ASN A 25 -1.49 -19.58 -14.49
C ASN A 25 -2.89 -19.56 -13.84
N PRO A 26 -3.45 -20.70 -13.39
CA PRO A 26 -4.77 -20.75 -12.77
C PRO A 26 -4.78 -20.30 -11.30
N ASN A 27 -3.60 -20.11 -10.70
CA ASN A 27 -3.45 -19.86 -9.27
C ASN A 27 -3.46 -18.37 -8.96
N LEU A 28 -4.48 -17.63 -9.42
CA LEU A 28 -4.72 -16.23 -9.10
C LEU A 28 -6.02 -16.12 -8.31
N GLU A 29 -6.00 -15.36 -7.23
CA GLU A 29 -7.17 -15.11 -6.39
C GLU A 29 -7.33 -13.61 -6.14
N VAL A 30 -8.58 -13.15 -6.08
CA VAL A 30 -8.92 -11.77 -5.72
C VAL A 30 -9.44 -11.73 -4.30
N LEU A 31 -8.83 -10.88 -3.48
CA LEU A 31 -9.26 -10.63 -2.10
C LEU A 31 -9.53 -9.14 -1.91
N ALA A 32 -10.68 -8.82 -1.37
CA ALA A 32 -11.06 -7.43 -1.09
C ALA A 32 -10.28 -6.88 0.11
N ILE A 33 -9.75 -5.66 -0.06
CA ILE A 33 -9.13 -4.86 0.99
C ILE A 33 -9.35 -3.37 0.69
N ASP A 34 -9.70 -2.61 1.71
CA ASP A 34 -9.71 -1.15 1.68
C ASP A 34 -8.61 -0.61 2.59
N LEU A 35 -7.55 -0.08 1.99
CA LEU A 35 -6.41 0.49 2.72
C LEU A 35 -6.75 1.82 3.44
N SER A 36 -7.92 2.40 3.17
CA SER A 36 -8.41 3.55 3.90
C SER A 36 -9.12 3.19 5.21
N SER A 37 -9.34 1.90 5.47
CA SER A 37 -9.99 1.36 6.68
C SER A 37 -9.06 0.40 7.42
N MET A 38 -8.64 0.76 8.62
CA MET A 38 -7.79 -0.08 9.46
C MET A 38 -8.50 -1.38 9.85
N HIS A 39 -9.82 -1.34 10.03
CA HIS A 39 -10.64 -2.53 10.24
C HIS A 39 -10.58 -3.48 9.03
N SER A 40 -10.72 -2.95 7.80
CA SER A 40 -10.61 -3.75 6.58
C SER A 40 -9.23 -4.40 6.44
N VAL A 41 -8.16 -3.65 6.72
CA VAL A 41 -6.78 -4.18 6.72
C VAL A 41 -6.62 -5.29 7.76
N ALA A 42 -7.12 -5.10 8.97
CA ALA A 42 -7.05 -6.11 10.03
C ALA A 42 -7.81 -7.39 9.62
N SER A 43 -9.06 -7.27 9.21
CA SER A 43 -9.88 -8.41 8.76
C SER A 43 -9.27 -9.15 7.57
N PHE A 44 -8.65 -8.42 6.62
CA PHE A 44 -7.92 -9.02 5.52
C PHE A 44 -6.73 -9.84 6.01
N THR A 45 -5.89 -9.26 6.89
CA THR A 45 -4.71 -9.94 7.41
C THR A 45 -5.07 -11.17 8.23
N ASP A 46 -6.14 -11.12 9.03
CA ASP A 46 -6.59 -12.25 9.83
C ASP A 46 -7.00 -13.43 8.93
N ARG A 47 -7.72 -13.16 7.82
CA ARG A 47 -8.03 -14.18 6.80
C ARG A 47 -6.78 -14.79 6.15
N ILE A 48 -5.73 -13.99 5.90
CA ILE A 48 -4.46 -14.51 5.35
C ILE A 48 -3.75 -15.38 6.40
N LEU A 49 -3.73 -14.96 7.67
CA LEU A 49 -3.12 -15.72 8.77
C LEU A 49 -3.80 -17.07 8.98
N GLU A 50 -5.14 -17.12 8.92
CA GLU A 50 -5.93 -18.35 9.04
C GLU A 50 -5.58 -19.39 7.97
N ARG A 51 -5.15 -18.96 6.78
CA ARG A 51 -4.72 -19.84 5.69
C ARG A 51 -3.39 -20.54 5.97
N LYS A 52 -2.63 -20.10 6.97
CA LYS A 52 -1.30 -20.65 7.34
C LYS A 52 -0.32 -20.73 6.16
N LEU A 53 -0.47 -19.80 5.20
CA LEU A 53 0.41 -19.73 4.03
C LEU A 53 1.65 -18.90 4.36
N SER A 54 2.79 -19.33 3.83
CA SER A 54 4.01 -18.52 3.87
C SER A 54 4.02 -17.52 2.70
N ILE A 55 4.17 -16.24 3.01
CA ILE A 55 4.25 -15.16 2.02
C ILE A 55 5.71 -15.03 1.58
N SER A 56 5.97 -15.23 0.28
CA SER A 56 7.29 -15.05 -0.33
C SER A 56 7.50 -13.65 -0.92
N LEU A 57 6.41 -12.97 -1.27
CA LEU A 57 6.45 -11.60 -1.83
C LEU A 57 5.23 -10.81 -1.37
N LEU A 58 5.45 -9.66 -0.75
CA LEU A 58 4.46 -8.64 -0.49
C LEU A 58 4.79 -7.39 -1.31
N MET A 59 3.89 -6.99 -2.21
CA MET A 59 4.04 -5.77 -3.00
C MET A 59 2.98 -4.75 -2.60
N ASN A 60 3.39 -3.72 -1.88
CA ASN A 60 2.57 -2.55 -1.54
C ASN A 60 2.55 -1.58 -2.72
N ASN A 61 1.73 -1.90 -3.74
CA ASN A 61 1.65 -1.16 -4.99
C ASN A 61 0.52 -0.13 -5.01
N ALA A 62 -0.56 -0.36 -4.26
CA ALA A 62 -1.72 0.52 -4.25
C ALA A 62 -1.37 1.92 -3.76
N GLY A 63 -2.02 2.92 -4.34
CA GLY A 63 -1.86 4.31 -3.95
C GLY A 63 -2.93 5.19 -4.57
N THR A 64 -3.17 6.34 -3.94
CA THR A 64 -4.09 7.38 -4.40
C THR A 64 -3.46 8.76 -4.23
N MET A 65 -3.97 9.72 -4.97
CA MET A 65 -3.64 11.14 -4.82
C MET A 65 -4.96 11.93 -4.92
N GLU A 66 -5.66 12.04 -3.78
CA GLU A 66 -6.96 12.68 -3.69
C GLU A 66 -6.92 14.13 -4.17
N THR A 67 -7.99 14.58 -4.80
CA THR A 67 -8.11 15.98 -5.31
C THR A 67 -8.60 16.95 -4.24
N GLY A 68 -9.21 16.44 -3.18
CA GLY A 68 -9.74 17.20 -2.07
C GLY A 68 -9.45 16.54 -0.73
N PHE A 69 -9.55 17.34 0.33
CA PHE A 69 -9.40 16.85 1.69
C PHE A 69 -10.57 15.95 2.08
N SER A 70 -10.26 14.76 2.56
CA SER A 70 -11.24 13.86 3.16
C SER A 70 -10.62 13.06 4.30
N ILE A 71 -11.39 12.84 5.35
CA ILE A 71 -10.98 12.07 6.52
C ILE A 71 -11.64 10.69 6.49
N THR A 72 -10.88 9.65 6.74
CA THR A 72 -11.37 8.28 6.89
C THR A 72 -12.11 8.11 8.22
N ASN A 73 -12.86 7.01 8.37
CA ASN A 73 -13.50 6.67 9.64
C ASN A 73 -12.51 6.46 10.79
N ASP A 74 -11.26 6.14 10.47
CA ASP A 74 -10.17 5.99 11.45
C ASP A 74 -9.49 7.33 11.80
N GLY A 75 -9.97 8.46 11.24
CA GLY A 75 -9.49 9.80 11.55
C GLY A 75 -8.18 10.21 10.84
N PHE A 76 -7.80 9.54 9.75
CA PHE A 76 -6.65 9.90 8.91
C PHE A 76 -7.10 10.63 7.66
N GLU A 77 -6.28 11.55 7.14
CA GLU A 77 -6.46 12.03 5.78
C GLU A 77 -6.36 10.84 4.80
N ARG A 78 -7.24 10.81 3.78
CA ARG A 78 -7.43 9.62 2.94
C ARG A 78 -6.18 9.22 2.16
N THR A 79 -5.42 10.17 1.59
CA THR A 79 -4.15 9.87 0.89
C THR A 79 -3.13 9.29 1.85
N VAL A 80 -3.03 9.85 3.06
CA VAL A 80 -2.14 9.35 4.12
C VAL A 80 -2.54 7.94 4.53
N SER A 81 -3.83 7.70 4.69
CA SER A 81 -4.35 6.37 5.06
C SER A 81 -3.99 5.32 4.01
N VAL A 82 -4.35 5.56 2.74
CA VAL A 82 -4.17 4.59 1.65
C VAL A 82 -2.71 4.35 1.31
N ASN A 83 -1.89 5.42 1.29
CA ASN A 83 -0.51 5.32 0.80
C ASN A 83 0.50 4.92 1.88
N TYR A 84 0.18 5.14 3.16
CA TYR A 84 1.14 4.90 4.23
C TYR A 84 0.56 4.08 5.39
N VAL A 85 -0.50 4.53 6.06
CA VAL A 85 -0.98 3.86 7.29
C VAL A 85 -1.48 2.46 7.01
N GLY A 86 -2.28 2.27 5.95
CA GLY A 86 -2.79 0.97 5.52
C GLY A 86 -1.68 -0.01 5.14
N PRO A 87 -0.76 0.35 4.22
CA PRO A 87 0.41 -0.47 3.88
C PRO A 87 1.31 -0.77 5.08
N TYR A 88 1.51 0.20 5.98
CA TYR A 88 2.25 0.00 7.22
C TYR A 88 1.61 -1.10 8.08
N LEU A 89 0.32 -0.97 8.39
CA LEU A 89 -0.41 -1.94 9.20
C LEU A 89 -0.44 -3.32 8.54
N LEU A 90 -0.76 -3.38 7.23
CA LEU A 90 -0.77 -4.60 6.43
C LEU A 90 0.57 -5.33 6.53
N THR A 91 1.65 -4.61 6.28
CA THR A 91 3.00 -5.18 6.30
C THR A 91 3.36 -5.69 7.69
N ARG A 92 3.14 -4.89 8.73
CA ARG A 92 3.45 -5.26 10.13
C ARG A 92 2.71 -6.52 10.56
N LYS A 93 1.44 -6.67 10.18
CA LYS A 93 0.64 -7.86 10.50
C LYS A 93 1.03 -9.09 9.69
N LEU A 94 1.53 -8.94 8.45
CA LEU A 94 1.90 -10.08 7.60
C LEU A 94 3.36 -10.54 7.76
N VAL A 95 4.26 -9.71 8.26
CA VAL A 95 5.69 -10.08 8.48
C VAL A 95 5.84 -11.40 9.26
N PRO A 96 5.03 -11.74 10.29
CA PRO A 96 5.16 -13.02 10.97
C PRO A 96 4.92 -14.26 10.09
N THR A 97 4.25 -14.12 8.95
CA THR A 97 4.01 -15.22 7.99
C THR A 97 5.10 -15.36 6.93
N MET A 98 6.08 -14.47 6.93
CA MET A 98 7.13 -14.45 5.92
C MET A 98 8.32 -15.30 6.37
N ALA A 99 8.78 -16.19 5.48
CA ALA A 99 9.98 -16.99 5.71
C ALA A 99 11.24 -16.24 5.28
N SER A 100 12.40 -16.78 5.66
CA SER A 100 13.69 -16.33 5.11
C SER A 100 13.70 -16.42 3.59
N GLY A 101 14.29 -15.42 2.92
CA GLY A 101 14.23 -15.25 1.47
C GLY A 101 13.00 -14.53 0.93
N ALA A 102 12.02 -14.22 1.79
CA ALA A 102 10.87 -13.41 1.39
C ALA A 102 11.26 -11.97 1.06
N ARG A 103 10.40 -11.30 0.29
CA ARG A 103 10.63 -9.92 -0.17
C ARG A 103 9.41 -9.05 0.07
N ILE A 104 9.70 -7.81 0.49
CA ILE A 104 8.69 -6.73 0.56
C ILE A 104 9.11 -5.64 -0.42
N VAL A 105 8.18 -5.17 -1.25
CA VAL A 105 8.41 -4.08 -2.20
C VAL A 105 7.38 -2.99 -1.96
N ASN A 106 7.84 -1.80 -1.61
CA ASN A 106 7.02 -0.62 -1.40
C ASN A 106 7.11 0.31 -2.62
N MET A 107 5.98 0.63 -3.26
CA MET A 107 5.95 1.53 -4.41
C MET A 107 5.97 2.98 -3.94
N VAL A 108 7.11 3.61 -4.06
CA VAL A 108 7.32 5.03 -3.79
C VAL A 108 7.07 5.89 -5.03
N SER A 109 7.59 7.09 -5.09
CA SER A 109 7.56 8.00 -6.24
C SER A 109 8.70 8.99 -6.08
N CYS A 110 9.30 9.47 -7.16
CA CYS A 110 10.32 10.53 -7.15
C CYS A 110 9.89 11.78 -6.37
N THR A 111 8.58 11.98 -6.20
CA THR A 111 8.04 13.08 -5.40
C THR A 111 8.42 13.00 -3.92
N TYR A 112 8.92 11.86 -3.41
CA TYR A 112 9.46 11.78 -2.05
C TYR A 112 10.54 12.85 -1.79
N ALA A 113 11.28 13.24 -2.84
CA ALA A 113 12.38 14.20 -2.72
C ALA A 113 11.92 15.62 -2.31
N ILE A 114 10.66 15.96 -2.54
CA ILE A 114 10.04 17.22 -2.10
C ILE A 114 9.11 17.03 -0.89
N GLY A 115 9.01 15.81 -0.38
CA GLY A 115 8.22 15.48 0.80
C GLY A 115 8.81 16.09 2.07
N ARG A 116 7.94 16.43 3.02
CA ARG A 116 8.32 16.92 4.36
C ARG A 116 7.46 16.23 5.39
N LEU A 117 8.08 15.77 6.48
CA LEU A 117 7.38 15.15 7.59
C LEU A 117 7.22 16.16 8.72
N ASP A 118 6.02 16.67 8.87
CA ASP A 118 5.61 17.45 10.04
C ASP A 118 4.89 16.51 11.01
N PHE A 119 5.62 15.95 11.96
CA PHE A 119 5.07 14.92 12.86
C PHE A 119 3.86 15.37 13.68
N PRO A 120 3.76 16.62 14.16
CA PRO A 120 2.54 17.11 14.82
C PRO A 120 1.30 17.05 13.96
N ASP A 121 1.44 17.13 12.63
CA ASP A 121 0.33 17.19 11.68
C ASP A 121 0.45 16.20 10.50
N PHE A 122 1.31 15.20 10.60
CA PHE A 122 1.54 14.23 9.53
C PHE A 122 0.25 13.55 9.06
N PHE A 123 -0.66 13.25 9.95
CA PHE A 123 -1.94 12.62 9.63
C PHE A 123 -3.00 13.60 9.12
N HIS A 124 -2.69 14.88 9.02
CA HIS A 124 -3.58 15.95 8.54
C HIS A 124 -4.98 15.91 9.17
N ARG A 125 -5.05 15.65 10.47
CA ARG A 125 -6.31 15.59 11.21
C ARG A 125 -6.87 16.99 11.40
N GLY A 126 -7.93 17.33 10.67
CA GLY A 126 -8.69 18.56 10.88
C GLY A 126 -8.30 19.76 10.01
N LYS A 127 -7.38 19.65 9.08
CA LYS A 127 -7.07 20.73 8.13
C LYS A 127 -8.01 20.66 6.93
N THR A 128 -9.09 21.43 6.97
CA THR A 128 -10.07 21.55 5.86
C THR A 128 -9.74 22.65 4.87
N GLY A 129 -8.85 23.59 5.24
CA GLY A 129 -8.40 24.69 4.36
C GLY A 129 -7.06 24.37 3.71
N ASN A 130 -6.84 24.85 2.49
CA ASN A 130 -5.57 24.74 1.76
C ASN A 130 -5.04 23.30 1.62
N PHE A 131 -5.90 22.35 1.23
CA PHE A 131 -5.46 21.02 0.88
C PHE A 131 -4.63 21.05 -0.41
N TRP A 132 -3.35 20.66 -0.30
CA TRP A 132 -2.41 20.62 -1.41
C TRP A 132 -2.06 19.16 -1.72
N ARG A 133 -2.71 18.60 -2.74
CA ARG A 133 -2.61 17.17 -3.08
C ARG A 133 -1.16 16.68 -3.30
N ILE A 134 -0.32 17.47 -3.98
CA ILE A 134 1.07 17.07 -4.28
C ILE A 134 1.92 17.02 -3.01
N PRO A 135 1.96 18.04 -2.13
CA PRO A 135 2.66 17.94 -0.85
C PRO A 135 2.19 16.75 0.01
N VAL A 136 0.89 16.56 0.18
CA VAL A 136 0.37 15.43 0.97
C VAL A 136 0.81 14.10 0.37
N TYR A 137 0.65 13.91 -0.94
CA TYR A 137 1.11 12.71 -1.63
C TYR A 137 2.62 12.50 -1.46
N SER A 138 3.44 13.54 -1.65
CA SER A 138 4.90 13.49 -1.51
C SER A 138 5.32 13.11 -0.09
N ASN A 139 4.64 13.65 0.92
CA ASN A 139 4.86 13.30 2.32
C ASN A 139 4.60 11.81 2.58
N THR A 140 3.54 11.24 1.98
CA THR A 140 3.25 9.81 2.13
C THR A 140 4.32 8.94 1.48
N LYS A 141 4.87 9.37 0.33
CA LYS A 141 5.91 8.62 -0.38
C LYS A 141 7.26 8.71 0.35
N LEU A 142 7.57 9.85 0.97
CA LEU A 142 8.72 9.97 1.86
C LEU A 142 8.56 9.08 3.10
N ALA A 143 7.40 9.09 3.75
CA ALA A 143 7.13 8.24 4.91
C ALA A 143 7.27 6.75 4.58
N LEU A 144 6.75 6.33 3.41
CA LEU A 144 6.86 4.95 2.94
C LEU A 144 8.31 4.55 2.65
N LEU A 145 9.11 5.46 2.10
CA LEU A 145 10.55 5.25 1.87
C LEU A 145 11.31 5.07 3.19
N LEU A 146 11.07 5.94 4.18
CA LEU A 146 11.69 5.83 5.50
C LEU A 146 11.26 4.55 6.23
N PHE A 147 9.99 4.18 6.15
CA PHE A 147 9.50 2.89 6.63
C PHE A 147 10.22 1.72 5.97
N THR A 148 10.51 1.82 4.66
CA THR A 148 11.26 0.77 3.94
C THR A 148 12.66 0.60 4.51
N PHE A 149 13.38 1.68 4.78
CA PHE A 149 14.72 1.62 5.35
C PHE A 149 14.70 1.02 6.75
N GLU A 150 13.85 1.52 7.63
CA GLU A 150 13.72 1.02 9.00
C GLU A 150 13.34 -0.47 9.02
N LEU A 151 12.35 -0.86 8.21
CA LEU A 151 11.92 -2.25 8.15
C LEU A 151 12.99 -3.17 7.55
N SER A 152 13.79 -2.68 6.61
CA SER A 152 14.92 -3.43 6.04
C SER A 152 15.96 -3.79 7.11
N GLU A 153 16.29 -2.85 7.98
CA GLU A 153 17.20 -3.10 9.10
C GLU A 153 16.60 -4.10 10.11
N GLN A 154 15.33 -3.91 10.48
CA GLN A 154 14.65 -4.79 11.43
C GLN A 154 14.53 -6.24 10.94
N LEU A 155 14.44 -6.46 9.63
CA LEU A 155 14.19 -7.78 9.05
C LEU A 155 15.45 -8.44 8.45
N ARG A 156 16.59 -7.78 8.48
CA ARG A 156 17.85 -8.28 7.92
C ARG A 156 18.27 -9.63 8.50
N GLU A 157 18.23 -9.77 9.81
CA GLU A 157 18.59 -11.02 10.50
C GLU A 157 17.60 -12.15 10.23
N LYS A 158 16.36 -11.83 9.85
CA LYS A 158 15.36 -12.82 9.42
C LYS A 158 15.53 -13.25 7.98
N GLY A 159 16.48 -12.66 7.24
CA GLY A 159 16.71 -12.94 5.81
C GLY A 159 15.59 -12.45 4.91
N ILE A 160 14.80 -11.45 5.34
CA ILE A 160 13.72 -10.85 4.56
C ILE A 160 14.24 -9.55 3.94
N THR A 161 14.15 -9.42 2.62
CA THR A 161 14.57 -8.22 1.89
C THR A 161 13.45 -7.22 1.78
N VAL A 162 13.71 -5.94 2.09
CA VAL A 162 12.73 -4.87 1.95
C VAL A 162 13.28 -3.79 1.01
N ASN A 163 12.55 -3.50 -0.07
CA ASN A 163 12.98 -2.54 -1.10
C ASN A 163 11.89 -1.51 -1.37
N ALA A 164 12.32 -0.31 -1.76
CA ALA A 164 11.47 0.67 -2.41
C ALA A 164 11.66 0.60 -3.92
N ALA A 165 10.59 0.77 -4.68
CA ALA A 165 10.63 0.90 -6.13
C ALA A 165 9.94 2.20 -6.56
N ASP A 166 10.61 2.98 -7.40
CA ASP A 166 10.03 4.14 -8.05
C ASP A 166 9.73 3.78 -9.52
N PRO A 167 8.48 3.76 -9.94
CA PRO A 167 8.11 3.40 -11.31
C PRO A 167 8.35 4.53 -12.32
N GLY A 168 8.79 5.70 -11.87
CA GLY A 168 8.83 6.92 -12.69
C GLY A 168 7.42 7.46 -13.00
N ILE A 169 7.32 8.21 -14.11
CA ILE A 169 6.04 8.74 -14.58
C ILE A 169 5.35 7.67 -15.42
N VAL A 170 4.29 7.08 -14.85
CA VAL A 170 3.48 6.06 -15.54
C VAL A 170 2.08 6.58 -15.80
N SER A 171 1.52 6.23 -16.98
CA SER A 171 0.13 6.52 -17.29
C SER A 171 -0.78 5.60 -16.48
N THR A 172 -1.27 6.10 -15.36
CA THR A 172 -2.18 5.38 -14.48
C THR A 172 -3.37 6.26 -14.14
N ASP A 173 -4.43 5.62 -13.64
CA ASP A 173 -5.63 6.32 -13.17
C ASP A 173 -5.36 7.29 -12.00
N ILE A 174 -4.19 7.22 -11.35
CA ILE A 174 -3.85 8.06 -10.19
C ILE A 174 -3.86 9.56 -10.50
N ILE A 175 -3.58 9.93 -11.77
CA ILE A 175 -3.59 11.31 -12.25
C ILE A 175 -4.98 11.68 -12.78
N THR A 176 -5.75 10.72 -13.29
CA THR A 176 -7.00 10.92 -14.02
C THR A 176 -8.26 10.52 -13.25
N MET A 177 -8.14 9.95 -12.07
CA MET A 177 -9.26 9.40 -11.28
C MET A 177 -10.36 10.40 -10.90
N HIS A 178 -10.25 11.66 -11.30
CA HIS A 178 -11.17 12.73 -10.90
C HIS A 178 -11.51 13.70 -12.04
N LYS A 179 -11.67 13.18 -13.29
CA LYS A 179 -12.36 13.94 -14.33
C LYS A 179 -13.82 13.54 -14.39
#